data_1992a8010c5af9878fbbcb03d96364a0
#
_entry.id   1992a8010c5af9878fbbcb03d96364a0
#
_cell.length_a   1.000
_cell.length_b   1.000
_cell.length_c   1.000
_cell.angle_alpha   90.00
_cell.angle_beta   90.00
_cell.angle_gamma   90.00
#
_symmetry.space_group_name_H-M   'P 1'
#
loop_
_entity.id
_entity.type
_entity.pdbx_description
1 polymer ?
#
loop_
_entity_poly.entity_id
_entity_poly.type
_entity_poly.pdbx_seq_one_letter_code
_entity_poly.pdbx_strand_id
1 'polypeptide(L)'
;MPVLIPYDLPAKEILNKEKIFVMNETRAQTQDIRPLRVAIINLMPTKIETETQLLRMLSNTALQVNVDLIRTSSHESKNTSREHLEKFYKTFDEIRGSKYDAMIVTGAPVEKLDYSQVSYWEELKEIMDYAREHVYSTMFICWASQAAMYHYYGIEKYQMDKKLSGVYENEVVADSVLTRGFDRFFYAPQSRYTYCREEDIQKIEDLEIIARSDEAGVHIAATRDNRLIFVSGHSEYDEDTIDREYRRDLAKGTPVDVPANYYRNDDPEQGIMVRWKSHGNLLFSNWLNYCVYQETPFDIDNITKKVVAKFGGTSLADASQFNKVKDIILSQEDRSYIVVSAPGKRYDGDVKVTDMLGYAHNIQSVKETVKEQIRELQKKEFSLTKEKEQVIHQIEDRFEEICEDLGVSGKPKREIKSVAEQLRAAKDRDFMISRGEYLSAVIMADYLGYDFIDSADLIFFDEDGKLDEEKTYSEIRRKISPEDKVVIPGFYGSGHRGEIKTFERGGSDITGSIIANGISADMYENWTDVSGVMTADPKKQKDAMTIDSMTYTQLLDITKNGAQVYHPDAIRPVAKADIPINIKNTNKPEDTGTIIKGGN
;
A
#
# COMPACT_ATOMS: atom_id res chain seq x y z
N MET A 1 -27.75 -11.26 -2.24
CA MET A 1 -28.62 -10.33 -2.98
C MET A 1 -28.06 -10.16 -4.39
N PRO A 2 -28.89 -9.81 -5.39
CA PRO A 2 -28.49 -9.93 -6.79
C PRO A 2 -27.72 -8.72 -7.31
N VAL A 3 -27.00 -8.93 -8.42
CA VAL A 3 -26.37 -7.84 -9.19
C VAL A 3 -27.45 -6.93 -9.77
N LEU A 4 -27.28 -5.64 -9.64
CA LEU A 4 -28.09 -4.62 -10.29
C LEU A 4 -27.56 -4.39 -11.71
N ILE A 5 -28.43 -4.58 -12.70
CA ILE A 5 -28.12 -4.37 -14.13
C ILE A 5 -29.25 -3.60 -14.82
N PRO A 6 -28.96 -2.86 -15.90
CA PRO A 6 -29.98 -2.26 -16.74
C PRO A 6 -31.03 -3.26 -17.19
N TYR A 7 -32.30 -2.83 -17.24
CA TYR A 7 -33.43 -3.72 -17.50
C TYR A 7 -33.33 -4.49 -18.83
N ASP A 8 -32.75 -3.88 -19.83
CA ASP A 8 -32.64 -4.34 -21.21
C ASP A 8 -31.23 -4.80 -21.61
N LEU A 9 -30.34 -5.00 -20.64
CA LEU A 9 -29.02 -5.57 -20.89
C LEU A 9 -29.18 -7.04 -21.41
N PRO A 10 -28.58 -7.41 -22.55
CA PRO A 10 -28.69 -8.77 -23.13
C PRO A 10 -28.33 -9.90 -22.16
N ALA A 11 -27.36 -9.67 -21.30
CA ALA A 11 -26.94 -10.64 -20.26
C ALA A 11 -28.11 -11.05 -19.35
N LYS A 12 -29.12 -10.19 -19.12
CA LYS A 12 -30.27 -10.48 -18.26
C LYS A 12 -31.06 -11.72 -18.70
N GLU A 13 -31.30 -11.89 -20.00
CA GLU A 13 -32.04 -13.04 -20.50
C GLU A 13 -31.27 -14.34 -20.27
N ILE A 14 -29.96 -14.33 -20.45
CA ILE A 14 -29.08 -15.47 -20.23
C ILE A 14 -29.06 -15.84 -18.75
N LEU A 15 -28.79 -14.86 -17.87
CA LEU A 15 -28.74 -15.06 -16.42
C LEU A 15 -30.07 -15.58 -15.86
N ASN A 16 -31.22 -15.07 -16.35
CA ASN A 16 -32.52 -15.57 -15.95
C ASN A 16 -32.77 -17.02 -16.39
N LYS A 17 -32.35 -17.42 -17.60
CA LYS A 17 -32.39 -18.82 -18.07
C LYS A 17 -31.57 -19.75 -17.19
N GLU A 18 -30.46 -19.28 -16.69
CA GLU A 18 -29.57 -20.00 -15.75
C GLU A 18 -30.08 -19.96 -14.28
N LYS A 19 -31.27 -19.38 -14.04
CA LYS A 19 -31.87 -19.20 -12.71
C LYS A 19 -31.03 -18.33 -11.78
N ILE A 20 -30.22 -17.45 -12.33
CA ILE A 20 -29.44 -16.44 -11.60
C ILE A 20 -30.33 -15.20 -11.44
N PHE A 21 -30.58 -14.82 -10.20
CA PHE A 21 -31.43 -13.67 -9.92
C PHE A 21 -30.64 -12.36 -10.10
N VAL A 22 -31.12 -11.51 -10.99
CA VAL A 22 -30.62 -10.13 -11.21
C VAL A 22 -31.67 -9.11 -10.81
N MET A 23 -31.26 -7.98 -10.28
CA MET A 23 -32.15 -6.92 -9.80
C MET A 23 -32.22 -5.79 -10.81
N ASN A 24 -33.37 -5.13 -10.93
CA ASN A 24 -33.51 -3.88 -11.66
C ASN A 24 -33.46 -2.69 -10.70
N GLU A 25 -33.27 -1.48 -11.27
CA GLU A 25 -33.14 -0.23 -10.53
C GLU A 25 -34.32 0.04 -9.59
N THR A 26 -35.55 -0.22 -10.02
CA THR A 26 -36.76 0.03 -9.22
C THR A 26 -36.79 -0.77 -7.93
N ARG A 27 -36.36 -2.03 -7.98
CA ARG A 27 -36.32 -2.90 -6.80
C ARG A 27 -35.16 -2.55 -5.88
N ALA A 28 -34.02 -2.14 -6.43
CA ALA A 28 -32.86 -1.73 -5.65
C ALA A 28 -33.14 -0.48 -4.78
N GLN A 29 -33.85 0.50 -5.33
CA GLN A 29 -34.21 1.74 -4.64
C GLN A 29 -35.17 1.56 -3.44
N THR A 30 -35.81 0.38 -3.31
CA THR A 30 -36.73 0.10 -2.20
C THR A 30 -36.06 -0.61 -1.01
N GLN A 31 -34.75 -0.84 -1.07
CA GLN A 31 -33.99 -1.49 -0.01
C GLN A 31 -33.05 -0.49 0.68
N ASP A 32 -33.10 -0.44 2.00
CA ASP A 32 -32.22 0.40 2.83
C ASP A 32 -30.85 -0.28 3.06
N ILE A 33 -30.11 -0.54 1.95
CA ILE A 33 -28.81 -1.19 1.95
C ILE A 33 -27.91 -0.45 0.98
N ARG A 34 -26.69 -0.09 1.40
CA ARG A 34 -25.68 0.44 0.49
C ARG A 34 -25.19 -0.68 -0.45
N PRO A 35 -25.48 -0.62 -1.76
CA PRO A 35 -24.93 -1.59 -2.70
C PRO A 35 -23.43 -1.33 -2.93
N LEU A 36 -22.68 -2.39 -3.16
CA LEU A 36 -21.31 -2.27 -3.64
C LEU A 36 -21.28 -1.71 -5.06
N ARG A 37 -20.46 -0.71 -5.31
CA ARG A 37 -20.24 -0.15 -6.64
C ARG A 37 -19.04 -0.85 -7.29
N VAL A 38 -19.28 -1.55 -8.39
CA VAL A 38 -18.26 -2.31 -9.12
C VAL A 38 -18.12 -1.77 -10.54
N ALA A 39 -16.91 -1.38 -10.93
CA ALA A 39 -16.58 -1.02 -12.31
C ALA A 39 -15.98 -2.23 -13.04
N ILE A 40 -16.41 -2.46 -14.29
CA ILE A 40 -15.80 -3.47 -15.16
C ILE A 40 -15.19 -2.77 -16.37
N ILE A 41 -13.85 -2.67 -16.41
CA ILE A 41 -13.11 -2.20 -17.58
C ILE A 41 -13.02 -3.36 -18.57
N ASN A 42 -13.89 -3.37 -19.55
CA ASN A 42 -13.99 -4.47 -20.49
C ASN A 42 -13.14 -4.20 -21.75
N LEU A 43 -11.94 -4.80 -21.80
CA LEU A 43 -11.00 -4.69 -22.92
C LEU A 43 -11.20 -5.79 -23.97
N MET A 44 -12.08 -6.77 -23.71
CA MET A 44 -12.33 -7.89 -24.60
C MET A 44 -13.07 -7.45 -25.88
N PRO A 45 -12.76 -8.08 -27.03
CA PRO A 45 -13.46 -7.80 -28.28
C PRO A 45 -14.90 -8.29 -28.31
N THR A 46 -15.22 -9.38 -27.59
CA THR A 46 -16.57 -9.97 -27.46
C THR A 46 -17.22 -9.48 -26.15
N LYS A 47 -17.54 -8.18 -26.09
CA LYS A 47 -17.97 -7.55 -24.84
C LYS A 47 -19.20 -8.19 -24.20
N ILE A 48 -20.24 -8.49 -24.97
CA ILE A 48 -21.50 -9.06 -24.48
C ILE A 48 -21.28 -10.43 -23.80
N GLU A 49 -20.39 -11.24 -24.35
CA GLU A 49 -20.04 -12.54 -23.75
C GLU A 49 -19.30 -12.33 -22.41
N THR A 50 -18.28 -11.49 -22.42
CA THR A 50 -17.51 -11.18 -21.21
C THR A 50 -18.36 -10.54 -20.11
N GLU A 51 -19.30 -9.66 -20.47
CA GLU A 51 -20.31 -9.11 -19.55
C GLU A 51 -21.08 -10.23 -18.85
N THR A 52 -21.63 -11.16 -19.64
CA THR A 52 -22.42 -12.27 -19.10
C THR A 52 -21.60 -13.15 -18.17
N GLN A 53 -20.36 -13.47 -18.54
CA GLN A 53 -19.45 -14.28 -17.74
C GLN A 53 -19.14 -13.61 -16.39
N LEU A 54 -18.74 -12.35 -16.41
CA LEU A 54 -18.42 -11.61 -15.18
C LEU A 54 -19.64 -11.33 -14.30
N LEU A 55 -20.77 -10.96 -14.90
CA LEU A 55 -22.01 -10.75 -14.15
C LEU A 55 -22.49 -12.04 -13.47
N ARG A 56 -22.29 -13.20 -14.09
CA ARG A 56 -22.58 -14.51 -13.48
C ARG A 56 -21.72 -14.72 -12.23
N MET A 57 -20.41 -14.41 -12.30
CA MET A 57 -19.51 -14.54 -11.15
C MET A 57 -19.89 -13.59 -10.01
N LEU A 58 -20.16 -12.33 -10.34
CA LEU A 58 -20.57 -11.31 -9.37
C LEU A 58 -21.96 -11.56 -8.75
N SER A 59 -22.82 -12.35 -9.43
CA SER A 59 -24.17 -12.68 -8.94
C SER A 59 -24.19 -13.76 -7.86
N ASN A 60 -23.08 -14.49 -7.67
CA ASN A 60 -23.00 -15.57 -6.69
C ASN A 60 -22.62 -15.08 -5.29
N THR A 61 -23.29 -14.03 -4.82
CA THR A 61 -23.09 -13.44 -3.50
C THR A 61 -24.43 -13.03 -2.88
N ALA A 62 -24.47 -12.92 -1.55
CA ALA A 62 -25.60 -12.32 -0.83
C ALA A 62 -25.58 -10.79 -0.84
N LEU A 63 -24.51 -10.16 -1.30
CA LEU A 63 -24.35 -8.71 -1.35
C LEU A 63 -25.08 -8.11 -2.54
N GLN A 64 -25.60 -6.89 -2.39
CA GLN A 64 -26.12 -6.12 -3.51
C GLN A 64 -24.96 -5.48 -4.26
N VAL A 65 -24.87 -5.71 -5.55
CA VAL A 65 -23.77 -5.19 -6.40
C VAL A 65 -24.37 -4.36 -7.53
N ASN A 66 -23.92 -3.12 -7.65
CA ASN A 66 -24.23 -2.20 -8.74
C ASN A 66 -23.02 -2.17 -9.69
N VAL A 67 -23.23 -2.51 -10.96
CA VAL A 67 -22.15 -2.66 -11.94
C VAL A 67 -22.21 -1.55 -12.98
N ASP A 68 -21.11 -0.83 -13.13
CA ASP A 68 -20.84 0.06 -14.26
C ASP A 68 -19.93 -0.63 -15.26
N LEU A 69 -20.36 -0.75 -16.52
CA LEU A 69 -19.55 -1.26 -17.62
C LEU A 69 -18.77 -0.11 -18.25
N ILE A 70 -17.45 -0.25 -18.34
CA ILE A 70 -16.56 0.82 -18.78
C ILE A 70 -15.79 0.37 -20.02
N ARG A 71 -15.67 1.26 -21.00
CA ARG A 71 -14.83 1.10 -22.19
C ARG A 71 -13.75 2.17 -22.25
N THR A 72 -12.67 1.86 -22.94
CA THR A 72 -11.67 2.87 -23.30
C THR A 72 -12.25 3.86 -24.32
N SER A 73 -11.89 5.12 -24.18
CA SER A 73 -12.27 6.20 -25.12
C SER A 73 -11.41 6.18 -26.37
N SER A 74 -10.14 5.78 -26.23
CA SER A 74 -9.11 5.82 -27.28
C SER A 74 -9.19 4.65 -28.27
N HIS A 75 -10.05 3.66 -28.05
CA HIS A 75 -10.16 2.48 -28.92
C HIS A 75 -11.61 2.16 -29.29
N GLU A 76 -11.92 2.06 -30.59
CA GLU A 76 -13.22 1.63 -31.09
C GLU A 76 -13.32 0.11 -31.14
N SER A 77 -14.36 -0.45 -30.51
CA SER A 77 -14.66 -1.88 -30.57
C SER A 77 -15.20 -2.26 -31.96
N LYS A 78 -14.59 -3.24 -32.62
CA LYS A 78 -15.00 -3.70 -33.95
C LYS A 78 -16.10 -4.79 -33.91
N ASN A 79 -16.25 -5.49 -32.79
CA ASN A 79 -17.09 -6.68 -32.67
C ASN A 79 -18.34 -6.47 -31.80
N THR A 80 -18.56 -5.26 -31.31
CA THR A 80 -19.75 -4.91 -30.51
C THR A 80 -20.43 -3.72 -31.19
N SER A 81 -21.77 -3.78 -31.30
CA SER A 81 -22.52 -2.70 -31.96
C SER A 81 -22.35 -1.38 -31.20
N ARG A 82 -22.31 -0.28 -31.96
CA ARG A 82 -22.20 1.06 -31.38
C ARG A 82 -23.40 1.39 -30.46
N GLU A 83 -24.60 0.94 -30.86
CA GLU A 83 -25.83 1.10 -30.06
C GLU A 83 -25.69 0.45 -28.68
N HIS A 84 -25.13 -0.78 -28.61
CA HIS A 84 -24.89 -1.48 -27.32
C HIS A 84 -23.90 -0.70 -26.45
N LEU A 85 -22.81 -0.20 -27.06
CA LEU A 85 -21.80 0.57 -26.33
C LEU A 85 -22.34 1.89 -25.81
N GLU A 86 -23.07 2.66 -26.62
CA GLU A 86 -23.64 3.94 -26.21
C GLU A 86 -24.73 3.78 -25.13
N LYS A 87 -25.41 2.65 -25.11
CA LYS A 87 -26.51 2.41 -24.17
C LYS A 87 -26.05 1.87 -22.81
N PHE A 88 -25.04 1.01 -22.78
CA PHE A 88 -24.67 0.26 -21.57
C PHE A 88 -23.29 0.57 -21.03
N TYR A 89 -22.42 1.22 -21.82
CA TYR A 89 -21.05 1.52 -21.42
C TYR A 89 -20.85 3.01 -21.15
N LYS A 90 -20.15 3.28 -20.06
CA LYS A 90 -19.54 4.58 -19.80
C LYS A 90 -18.12 4.60 -20.38
N THR A 91 -17.62 5.78 -20.68
CA THR A 91 -16.20 5.99 -20.95
C THR A 91 -15.44 6.17 -19.65
N PHE A 92 -14.11 6.00 -19.68
CA PHE A 92 -13.29 6.28 -18.50
C PHE A 92 -13.40 7.75 -18.07
N ASP A 93 -13.48 8.68 -19.01
CA ASP A 93 -13.63 10.11 -18.69
C ASP A 93 -14.91 10.42 -17.90
N GLU A 94 -16.00 9.69 -18.13
CA GLU A 94 -17.26 9.87 -17.41
C GLU A 94 -17.21 9.39 -15.97
N ILE A 95 -16.25 8.55 -15.61
CA ILE A 95 -16.11 7.99 -14.26
C ILE A 95 -14.94 8.55 -13.46
N ARG A 96 -14.07 9.42 -14.04
CA ARG A 96 -12.86 9.96 -13.37
C ARG A 96 -13.12 10.55 -11.99
N GLY A 97 -14.26 11.18 -11.76
CA GLY A 97 -14.65 11.76 -10.48
C GLY A 97 -15.43 10.82 -9.55
N SER A 98 -15.62 9.57 -9.94
CA SER A 98 -16.34 8.58 -9.13
C SER A 98 -15.38 7.73 -8.30
N LYS A 99 -15.89 7.14 -7.22
CA LYS A 99 -15.17 6.10 -6.45
C LYS A 99 -15.93 4.79 -6.49
N TYR A 100 -15.23 3.69 -6.44
CA TYR A 100 -15.79 2.33 -6.51
C TYR A 100 -15.26 1.46 -5.36
N ASP A 101 -16.11 0.57 -4.87
CA ASP A 101 -15.72 -0.47 -3.92
C ASP A 101 -14.78 -1.48 -4.59
N ALA A 102 -15.06 -1.80 -5.85
CA ALA A 102 -14.31 -2.80 -6.59
C ALA A 102 -14.20 -2.47 -8.08
N MET A 103 -13.14 -2.97 -8.72
CA MET A 103 -12.95 -2.90 -10.16
C MET A 103 -12.46 -4.24 -10.71
N ILE A 104 -12.91 -4.59 -11.91
CA ILE A 104 -12.35 -5.69 -12.71
C ILE A 104 -11.79 -5.10 -13.98
N VAL A 105 -10.54 -5.42 -14.32
CA VAL A 105 -9.94 -5.10 -15.62
C VAL A 105 -9.74 -6.41 -16.36
N THR A 106 -10.44 -6.57 -17.50
CA THR A 106 -10.41 -7.83 -18.25
C THR A 106 -9.14 -7.97 -19.09
N GLY A 107 -8.83 -9.18 -19.52
CA GLY A 107 -7.82 -9.44 -20.52
C GLY A 107 -8.12 -8.76 -21.87
N ALA A 108 -7.14 -8.80 -22.75
CA ALA A 108 -7.25 -8.31 -24.14
C ALA A 108 -6.36 -9.16 -25.07
N PRO A 109 -6.77 -9.39 -26.32
CA PRO A 109 -6.01 -10.21 -27.27
C PRO A 109 -4.83 -9.44 -27.92
N VAL A 110 -4.08 -8.72 -27.13
CA VAL A 110 -2.92 -7.87 -27.54
C VAL A 110 -1.61 -8.31 -26.90
N GLU A 111 -1.58 -9.47 -26.28
CA GLU A 111 -0.47 -9.99 -25.49
C GLU A 111 0.85 -10.15 -26.23
N LYS A 112 0.81 -10.33 -27.57
CA LYS A 112 2.00 -10.41 -28.44
C LYS A 112 2.61 -9.05 -28.80
N LEU A 113 1.90 -7.96 -28.55
CA LEU A 113 2.39 -6.60 -28.78
C LEU A 113 3.21 -6.14 -27.58
N ASP A 114 4.24 -5.33 -27.83
CA ASP A 114 4.84 -4.56 -26.76
C ASP A 114 3.81 -3.59 -26.17
N TYR A 115 3.92 -3.29 -24.88
CA TYR A 115 2.93 -2.42 -24.23
C TYR A 115 2.80 -1.07 -24.94
N SER A 116 3.91 -0.46 -25.38
CA SER A 116 3.92 0.80 -26.12
C SER A 116 3.22 0.74 -27.49
N GLN A 117 2.99 -0.45 -28.04
CA GLN A 117 2.28 -0.66 -29.31
C GLN A 117 0.76 -0.83 -29.12
N VAL A 118 0.29 -0.95 -27.88
CA VAL A 118 -1.15 -1.04 -27.58
C VAL A 118 -1.77 0.34 -27.70
N SER A 119 -2.73 0.50 -28.60
CA SER A 119 -3.30 1.82 -28.98
C SER A 119 -3.93 2.59 -27.80
N TYR A 120 -4.37 1.90 -26.75
CA TYR A 120 -4.99 2.47 -25.55
C TYR A 120 -4.07 2.35 -24.32
N TRP A 121 -2.76 2.16 -24.51
CA TRP A 121 -1.82 1.94 -23.41
C TRP A 121 -1.75 3.12 -22.43
N GLU A 122 -1.70 4.36 -22.95
CA GLU A 122 -1.65 5.56 -22.12
C GLU A 122 -2.92 5.70 -21.26
N GLU A 123 -4.11 5.51 -21.87
CA GLU A 123 -5.38 5.51 -21.15
C GLU A 123 -5.45 4.36 -20.11
N LEU A 124 -4.91 3.18 -20.44
CA LEU A 124 -4.88 2.05 -19.51
C LEU A 124 -3.98 2.33 -18.30
N LYS A 125 -2.86 3.03 -18.48
CA LYS A 125 -2.04 3.50 -17.34
C LYS A 125 -2.82 4.45 -16.44
N GLU A 126 -3.54 5.42 -17.01
CA GLU A 126 -4.38 6.31 -16.23
C GLU A 126 -5.49 5.54 -15.49
N ILE A 127 -6.09 4.52 -16.11
CA ILE A 127 -7.07 3.63 -15.46
C ILE A 127 -6.43 2.86 -14.30
N MET A 128 -5.20 2.36 -14.46
CA MET A 128 -4.48 1.66 -13.40
C MET A 128 -4.14 2.61 -12.23
N ASP A 129 -3.68 3.83 -12.53
CA ASP A 129 -3.43 4.84 -11.48
C ASP A 129 -4.75 5.22 -10.77
N TYR A 130 -5.82 5.41 -11.51
CA TYR A 130 -7.16 5.62 -10.95
C TYR A 130 -7.62 4.45 -10.07
N ALA A 131 -7.32 3.20 -10.47
CA ALA A 131 -7.65 2.01 -9.68
C ALA A 131 -6.98 2.04 -8.30
N ARG A 132 -5.74 2.51 -8.19
CA ARG A 132 -5.04 2.69 -6.91
C ARG A 132 -5.66 3.79 -6.03
N GLU A 133 -6.14 4.86 -6.64
CA GLU A 133 -6.55 6.07 -5.95
C GLU A 133 -8.05 6.12 -5.61
N HIS A 134 -8.89 5.55 -6.47
CA HIS A 134 -10.36 5.73 -6.42
C HIS A 134 -11.12 4.41 -6.26
N VAL A 135 -10.42 3.27 -6.23
CA VAL A 135 -11.04 1.96 -6.07
C VAL A 135 -10.44 1.24 -4.87
N TYR A 136 -11.29 0.63 -4.06
CA TYR A 136 -10.79 -0.05 -2.87
C TYR A 136 -10.03 -1.34 -3.24
N SER A 137 -10.61 -2.23 -4.04
CA SER A 137 -9.91 -3.45 -4.50
C SER A 137 -10.13 -3.69 -5.99
N THR A 138 -9.04 -3.98 -6.72
CA THR A 138 -9.07 -4.20 -8.18
C THR A 138 -8.53 -5.57 -8.54
N MET A 139 -9.31 -6.32 -9.34
CA MET A 139 -8.91 -7.61 -9.91
C MET A 139 -8.53 -7.44 -11.39
N PHE A 140 -7.29 -7.73 -11.73
CA PHE A 140 -6.76 -7.75 -13.09
C PHE A 140 -6.73 -9.17 -13.61
N ILE A 141 -7.34 -9.43 -14.78
CA ILE A 141 -7.49 -10.77 -15.34
C ILE A 141 -6.64 -10.95 -16.60
N CYS A 142 -5.93 -12.06 -16.71
CA CYS A 142 -5.13 -12.49 -17.86
C CYS A 142 -4.10 -11.42 -18.29
N TRP A 143 -4.18 -10.91 -19.52
CA TRP A 143 -3.25 -9.88 -20.01
C TRP A 143 -3.26 -8.61 -19.15
N ALA A 144 -4.41 -8.19 -18.61
CA ALA A 144 -4.46 -7.03 -17.73
C ALA A 144 -3.65 -7.24 -16.44
N SER A 145 -3.56 -8.48 -15.94
CA SER A 145 -2.70 -8.78 -14.77
C SER A 145 -1.22 -8.54 -15.08
N GLN A 146 -0.77 -8.93 -16.27
CA GLN A 146 0.61 -8.69 -16.72
C GLN A 146 0.87 -7.20 -16.97
N ALA A 147 -0.09 -6.50 -17.59
CA ALA A 147 -0.01 -5.06 -17.85
C ALA A 147 0.07 -4.25 -16.55
N ALA A 148 -0.71 -4.62 -15.54
CA ALA A 148 -0.69 -3.98 -14.23
C ALA A 148 0.59 -4.32 -13.43
N MET A 149 1.08 -5.56 -13.47
CA MET A 149 2.38 -5.92 -12.89
C MET A 149 3.53 -5.14 -13.54
N TYR A 150 3.48 -4.92 -14.86
CA TYR A 150 4.46 -4.10 -15.55
C TYR A 150 4.35 -2.63 -15.14
N HIS A 151 3.14 -2.06 -15.15
CA HIS A 151 2.93 -0.65 -14.83
C HIS A 151 3.31 -0.29 -13.38
N TYR A 152 2.93 -1.13 -12.43
CA TYR A 152 3.17 -0.84 -11.01
C TYR A 152 4.55 -1.24 -10.51
N TYR A 153 5.14 -2.32 -11.06
CA TYR A 153 6.32 -2.96 -10.48
C TYR A 153 7.44 -3.21 -11.51
N GLY A 154 7.25 -2.85 -12.77
CA GLY A 154 8.25 -3.10 -13.82
C GLY A 154 8.45 -4.60 -14.14
N ILE A 155 7.49 -5.47 -13.77
CA ILE A 155 7.60 -6.90 -14.04
C ILE A 155 7.28 -7.17 -15.52
N GLU A 156 8.29 -7.65 -16.25
CA GLU A 156 8.18 -7.93 -17.68
C GLU A 156 7.32 -9.16 -17.97
N LYS A 157 6.66 -9.15 -19.13
CA LYS A 157 6.02 -10.34 -19.68
C LYS A 157 6.97 -11.08 -20.62
N TYR A 158 6.88 -12.39 -20.61
CA TYR A 158 7.67 -13.27 -21.47
C TYR A 158 6.77 -14.04 -22.42
N GLN A 159 7.19 -14.14 -23.69
CA GLN A 159 6.43 -14.85 -24.71
C GLN A 159 6.70 -16.36 -24.62
N MET A 160 5.65 -17.16 -24.78
CA MET A 160 5.73 -18.61 -24.90
C MET A 160 5.90 -19.03 -26.35
N ASP A 161 6.56 -20.16 -26.58
CA ASP A 161 6.72 -20.72 -27.94
C ASP A 161 5.37 -21.15 -28.56
N LYS A 162 4.43 -21.59 -27.72
CA LYS A 162 3.08 -22.04 -28.09
C LYS A 162 2.03 -21.40 -27.20
N LYS A 163 0.78 -21.35 -27.69
CA LYS A 163 -0.38 -20.93 -26.90
C LYS A 163 -0.59 -21.90 -25.73
N LEU A 164 -0.60 -21.40 -24.53
CA LEU A 164 -1.06 -22.14 -23.36
C LEU A 164 -2.60 -22.14 -23.39
N SER A 165 -3.21 -23.27 -23.72
CA SER A 165 -4.66 -23.42 -23.83
C SER A 165 -5.11 -24.69 -23.16
N GLY A 166 -6.09 -24.60 -22.25
CA GLY A 166 -6.60 -25.76 -21.52
C GLY A 166 -7.01 -25.44 -20.09
N VAL A 167 -7.14 -26.49 -19.27
CA VAL A 167 -7.51 -26.42 -17.86
C VAL A 167 -6.39 -27.02 -17.01
N TYR A 168 -5.71 -26.17 -16.26
CA TYR A 168 -4.51 -26.55 -15.53
C TYR A 168 -4.78 -26.68 -14.04
N GLU A 169 -4.12 -27.64 -13.41
CA GLU A 169 -4.11 -27.80 -11.98
C GLU A 169 -3.23 -26.72 -11.34
N ASN A 170 -3.73 -26.12 -10.27
CA ASN A 170 -3.05 -25.10 -9.48
C ASN A 170 -2.99 -25.55 -8.03
N GLU A 171 -1.87 -25.28 -7.35
CA GLU A 171 -1.69 -25.46 -5.92
C GLU A 171 -1.84 -24.13 -5.19
N VAL A 172 -2.61 -24.13 -4.09
CA VAL A 172 -2.63 -23.01 -3.13
C VAL A 172 -1.35 -23.09 -2.32
N VAL A 173 -0.48 -22.08 -2.44
CA VAL A 173 0.86 -22.05 -1.84
C VAL A 173 1.00 -21.06 -0.69
N ALA A 174 0.02 -20.17 -0.50
CA ALA A 174 -0.04 -19.24 0.63
C ALA A 174 -1.45 -19.21 1.24
N ASP A 175 -1.53 -18.93 2.55
CA ASP A 175 -2.80 -18.73 3.25
C ASP A 175 -3.37 -17.36 2.90
N SER A 176 -4.52 -17.34 2.25
CA SER A 176 -5.17 -16.09 1.79
C SER A 176 -6.68 -16.17 1.91
N VAL A 177 -7.29 -15.04 2.26
CA VAL A 177 -8.76 -14.90 2.26
C VAL A 177 -9.37 -15.14 0.87
N LEU A 178 -8.61 -14.90 -0.22
CA LEU A 178 -9.04 -15.14 -1.60
C LEU A 178 -9.28 -16.62 -1.88
N THR A 179 -8.50 -17.51 -1.29
CA THR A 179 -8.59 -18.95 -1.47
C THR A 179 -9.24 -19.65 -0.28
N ARG A 180 -9.93 -18.92 0.60
CA ARG A 180 -10.66 -19.48 1.73
C ARG A 180 -11.70 -20.48 1.27
N GLY A 181 -11.61 -21.71 1.76
CA GLY A 181 -12.49 -22.83 1.40
C GLY A 181 -12.12 -23.53 0.10
N PHE A 182 -11.00 -23.18 -0.53
CA PHE A 182 -10.45 -23.95 -1.64
C PHE A 182 -9.89 -25.29 -1.16
N ASP A 183 -9.92 -26.28 -2.05
CA ASP A 183 -9.05 -27.44 -1.93
C ASP A 183 -7.60 -27.00 -2.19
N ARG A 184 -6.62 -27.74 -1.64
CA ARG A 184 -5.20 -27.45 -1.86
C ARG A 184 -4.84 -27.41 -3.36
N PHE A 185 -5.49 -28.27 -4.16
CA PHE A 185 -5.35 -28.31 -5.61
C PHE A 185 -6.70 -28.01 -6.26
N PHE A 186 -6.68 -27.15 -7.25
CA PHE A 186 -7.87 -26.76 -8.00
C PHE A 186 -7.53 -26.50 -9.47
N TYR A 187 -8.55 -26.45 -10.32
CA TYR A 187 -8.38 -26.29 -11.74
C TYR A 187 -8.83 -24.90 -12.20
N ALA A 188 -8.07 -24.31 -13.15
CA ALA A 188 -8.41 -23.05 -13.79
C ALA A 188 -8.13 -23.06 -15.29
N PRO A 189 -9.01 -22.45 -16.11
CA PRO A 189 -8.80 -22.26 -17.54
C PRO A 189 -7.66 -21.29 -17.81
N GLN A 190 -6.87 -21.57 -18.85
CA GLN A 190 -5.82 -20.72 -19.38
C GLN A 190 -5.96 -20.62 -20.89
N SER A 191 -5.79 -19.41 -21.43
CA SER A 191 -5.77 -19.14 -22.87
C SER A 191 -4.89 -17.93 -23.17
N ARG A 192 -3.56 -18.13 -23.29
CA ARG A 192 -2.60 -17.04 -23.40
C ARG A 192 -1.31 -17.44 -24.10
N TYR A 193 -0.56 -16.43 -24.60
CA TYR A 193 0.76 -16.58 -25.23
C TYR A 193 1.90 -16.01 -24.39
N THR A 194 1.59 -15.35 -23.27
CA THR A 194 2.58 -14.68 -22.42
C THR A 194 2.38 -14.98 -20.94
N TYR A 195 3.43 -14.78 -20.14
CA TYR A 195 3.42 -14.97 -18.68
C TYR A 195 4.41 -14.03 -17.99
N CYS A 196 4.24 -13.80 -16.70
CA CYS A 196 5.26 -13.21 -15.82
C CYS A 196 6.00 -14.33 -15.10
N ARG A 197 7.32 -14.18 -14.90
CA ARG A 197 8.12 -15.17 -14.18
C ARG A 197 7.84 -15.10 -12.68
N GLU A 198 7.79 -16.26 -12.04
CA GLU A 198 7.62 -16.37 -10.60
C GLU A 198 8.74 -15.62 -9.85
N GLU A 199 10.00 -15.77 -10.30
CA GLU A 199 11.16 -15.13 -9.69
C GLU A 199 11.12 -13.61 -9.76
N ASP A 200 10.44 -13.02 -10.74
CA ASP A 200 10.30 -11.57 -10.87
C ASP A 200 9.22 -11.04 -9.92
N ILE A 201 8.12 -11.78 -9.75
CA ILE A 201 7.07 -11.47 -8.78
C ILE A 201 7.60 -11.57 -7.34
N GLN A 202 8.38 -12.62 -7.03
CA GLN A 202 8.97 -12.83 -5.69
C GLN A 202 9.95 -11.74 -5.26
N LYS A 203 10.50 -10.95 -6.19
CA LYS A 203 11.37 -9.82 -5.85
C LYS A 203 10.61 -8.64 -5.25
N ILE A 204 9.31 -8.57 -5.47
CA ILE A 204 8.46 -7.48 -4.98
C ILE A 204 7.89 -7.88 -3.62
N GLU A 205 8.34 -7.23 -2.55
CA GLU A 205 7.95 -7.58 -1.18
C GLU A 205 6.45 -7.40 -0.92
N ASP A 206 5.82 -6.44 -1.59
CA ASP A 206 4.38 -6.17 -1.47
C ASP A 206 3.51 -7.24 -2.15
N LEU A 207 4.08 -8.07 -3.04
CA LEU A 207 3.35 -9.12 -3.74
C LEU A 207 3.51 -10.47 -3.06
N GLU A 208 2.39 -11.16 -2.88
CA GLU A 208 2.33 -12.54 -2.42
C GLU A 208 1.78 -13.45 -3.53
N ILE A 209 2.46 -14.55 -3.81
CA ILE A 209 1.97 -15.59 -4.72
C ILE A 209 1.07 -16.52 -3.92
N ILE A 210 -0.22 -16.52 -4.25
CA ILE A 210 -1.26 -17.26 -3.53
C ILE A 210 -1.49 -18.64 -4.14
N ALA A 211 -1.50 -18.73 -5.47
CA ALA A 211 -1.67 -19.99 -6.17
C ALA A 211 -0.83 -20.05 -7.45
N ARG A 212 -0.28 -21.23 -7.75
CA ARG A 212 0.53 -21.46 -8.94
C ARG A 212 0.31 -22.87 -9.50
N SER A 213 0.69 -23.06 -10.74
CA SER A 213 0.71 -24.33 -11.45
C SER A 213 2.13 -24.66 -11.88
N ASP A 214 2.52 -25.92 -11.78
CA ASP A 214 3.83 -26.37 -12.30
C ASP A 214 3.91 -26.25 -13.84
N GLU A 215 2.77 -26.36 -14.53
CA GLU A 215 2.68 -26.28 -15.99
C GLU A 215 2.35 -24.87 -16.50
N ALA A 216 1.51 -24.12 -15.77
CA ALA A 216 0.99 -22.83 -16.23
C ALA A 216 1.60 -21.61 -15.48
N GLY A 217 2.50 -21.82 -14.50
CA GLY A 217 3.13 -20.76 -13.73
C GLY A 217 2.17 -20.12 -12.71
N VAL A 218 2.46 -18.88 -12.30
CA VAL A 218 1.69 -18.17 -11.28
C VAL A 218 0.26 -17.94 -11.77
N HIS A 219 -0.72 -18.36 -10.97
CA HIS A 219 -2.15 -18.19 -11.27
C HIS A 219 -2.76 -17.01 -10.53
N ILE A 220 -2.55 -16.91 -9.22
CA ILE A 220 -3.05 -15.81 -8.40
C ILE A 220 -1.88 -15.21 -7.62
N ALA A 221 -1.69 -13.91 -7.76
CA ALA A 221 -0.87 -13.10 -6.89
C ALA A 221 -1.68 -11.88 -6.43
N ALA A 222 -1.36 -11.32 -5.28
CA ALA A 222 -2.03 -10.12 -4.77
C ALA A 222 -1.06 -9.27 -3.97
N THR A 223 -1.37 -7.98 -3.82
CA THR A 223 -0.76 -7.15 -2.80
C THR A 223 -1.16 -7.65 -1.41
N ARG A 224 -0.30 -7.44 -0.42
CA ARG A 224 -0.54 -7.93 0.96
C ARG A 224 -1.82 -7.35 1.59
N ASP A 225 -2.25 -6.17 1.15
CA ASP A 225 -3.50 -5.55 1.56
C ASP A 225 -4.71 -5.96 0.71
N ASN A 226 -4.54 -6.86 -0.26
CA ASN A 226 -5.55 -7.33 -1.20
C ASN A 226 -6.23 -6.21 -2.03
N ARG A 227 -5.59 -5.05 -2.16
CA ARG A 227 -6.12 -3.97 -3.01
C ARG A 227 -5.90 -4.23 -4.50
N LEU A 228 -4.79 -4.87 -4.88
CA LEU A 228 -4.50 -5.26 -6.26
C LEU A 228 -4.37 -6.79 -6.35
N ILE A 229 -5.21 -7.40 -7.16
CA ILE A 229 -5.26 -8.85 -7.33
C ILE A 229 -4.99 -9.18 -8.79
N PHE A 230 -4.04 -10.07 -9.05
CA PHE A 230 -3.56 -10.45 -10.36
C PHE A 230 -3.89 -11.93 -10.62
N VAL A 231 -4.81 -12.17 -11.55
CA VAL A 231 -5.25 -13.52 -11.92
C VAL A 231 -4.85 -13.81 -13.36
N SER A 232 -3.96 -14.78 -13.60
CA SER A 232 -3.45 -15.06 -14.93
C SER A 232 -4.39 -15.88 -15.82
N GLY A 233 -5.33 -16.62 -15.22
CA GLY A 233 -6.28 -17.47 -15.90
C GLY A 233 -7.68 -16.86 -15.98
N HIS A 234 -8.63 -17.68 -16.44
CA HIS A 234 -9.99 -17.27 -16.76
C HIS A 234 -11.03 -18.10 -15.99
N SER A 235 -11.15 -17.84 -14.69
CA SER A 235 -12.14 -18.52 -13.84
C SER A 235 -13.59 -18.22 -14.23
N GLU A 236 -13.82 -17.13 -14.98
CA GLU A 236 -15.12 -16.67 -15.48
C GLU A 236 -15.60 -17.40 -16.73
N TYR A 237 -14.73 -18.13 -17.44
CA TYR A 237 -15.04 -18.74 -18.74
C TYR A 237 -16.23 -19.71 -18.68
N ASP A 238 -17.06 -19.65 -19.72
CA ASP A 238 -18.08 -20.66 -20.01
C ASP A 238 -17.44 -22.00 -20.38
N GLU A 239 -18.23 -23.04 -20.27
CA GLU A 239 -17.73 -24.41 -20.52
C GLU A 239 -17.19 -24.60 -21.93
N ASP A 240 -17.76 -23.91 -22.92
CA ASP A 240 -17.44 -24.03 -24.34
C ASP A 240 -16.48 -22.91 -24.86
N THR A 241 -16.06 -21.97 -24.01
CA THR A 241 -15.24 -20.81 -24.47
C THR A 241 -13.92 -21.26 -25.10
N ILE A 242 -13.19 -22.16 -24.45
CA ILE A 242 -11.92 -22.70 -25.00
C ILE A 242 -12.18 -23.56 -26.27
N ASP A 243 -13.27 -24.31 -26.32
CA ASP A 243 -13.64 -25.09 -27.53
C ASP A 243 -13.88 -24.15 -28.72
N ARG A 244 -14.66 -23.10 -28.53
CA ARG A 244 -14.91 -22.08 -29.55
C ARG A 244 -13.64 -21.40 -30.03
N GLU A 245 -12.72 -21.06 -29.10
CA GLU A 245 -11.41 -20.51 -29.44
C GLU A 245 -10.57 -21.51 -30.25
N TYR A 246 -10.49 -22.74 -29.81
CA TYR A 246 -9.75 -23.80 -30.47
C TYR A 246 -10.26 -24.06 -31.88
N ARG A 247 -11.58 -24.26 -32.08
CA ARG A 247 -12.18 -24.45 -33.39
C ARG A 247 -12.03 -23.25 -34.30
N ARG A 248 -12.14 -22.03 -33.75
CA ARG A 248 -11.88 -20.80 -34.52
C ARG A 248 -10.43 -20.72 -35.01
N ASP A 249 -9.47 -21.05 -34.17
CA ASP A 249 -8.03 -20.97 -34.48
C ASP A 249 -7.65 -22.06 -35.49
N LEU A 250 -8.22 -23.28 -35.39
CA LEU A 250 -8.13 -24.33 -36.40
C LEU A 250 -8.69 -23.88 -37.76
N ALA A 251 -9.88 -23.27 -37.76
CA ALA A 251 -10.52 -22.82 -38.99
C ALA A 251 -9.71 -21.70 -39.71
N LYS A 252 -8.89 -20.93 -38.96
CA LYS A 252 -7.97 -19.93 -39.50
C LYS A 252 -6.63 -20.52 -39.94
N GLY A 253 -6.40 -21.82 -39.78
CA GLY A 253 -5.13 -22.47 -40.07
C GLY A 253 -4.01 -22.09 -39.12
N THR A 254 -4.34 -21.54 -37.94
CA THR A 254 -3.36 -21.23 -36.90
C THR A 254 -2.89 -22.53 -36.25
N PRO A 255 -1.57 -22.77 -36.10
CA PRO A 255 -1.08 -23.94 -35.38
C PRO A 255 -1.50 -23.87 -33.92
N VAL A 256 -2.39 -24.76 -33.49
CA VAL A 256 -2.88 -24.88 -32.12
C VAL A 256 -2.90 -26.33 -31.70
N ASP A 257 -2.42 -26.59 -30.49
CA ASP A 257 -2.54 -27.93 -29.87
C ASP A 257 -3.96 -28.11 -29.31
N VAL A 258 -4.39 -29.35 -29.12
CA VAL A 258 -5.64 -29.67 -28.41
C VAL A 258 -5.55 -29.08 -27.00
N PRO A 259 -6.56 -28.32 -26.51
CA PRO A 259 -6.55 -27.77 -25.18
C PRO A 259 -6.33 -28.85 -24.11
N ALA A 260 -5.27 -28.64 -23.29
CA ALA A 260 -4.83 -29.61 -22.29
C ALA A 260 -5.90 -29.82 -21.19
N ASN A 261 -6.16 -31.08 -20.80
CA ASN A 261 -7.07 -31.44 -19.70
C ASN A 261 -8.49 -30.86 -19.83
N TYR A 262 -8.88 -30.42 -21.01
CA TYR A 262 -10.16 -29.76 -21.27
C TYR A 262 -11.21 -30.72 -21.81
N TYR A 263 -10.84 -31.60 -22.74
CA TYR A 263 -11.70 -32.66 -23.24
C TYR A 263 -11.46 -33.97 -22.50
N ARG A 264 -12.46 -34.83 -22.47
CA ARG A 264 -12.31 -36.20 -21.94
C ARG A 264 -11.29 -36.96 -22.80
N ASN A 265 -10.27 -37.51 -22.17
CA ASN A 265 -9.14 -38.19 -22.81
C ASN A 265 -8.40 -37.33 -23.86
N ASP A 266 -8.41 -35.99 -23.69
CA ASP A 266 -7.87 -35.02 -24.63
C ASP A 266 -8.38 -35.14 -26.08
N ASP A 267 -9.60 -35.68 -26.24
CA ASP A 267 -10.26 -35.86 -27.52
C ASP A 267 -11.43 -34.88 -27.68
N PRO A 268 -11.36 -33.92 -28.65
CA PRO A 268 -12.42 -32.94 -28.89
C PRO A 268 -13.81 -33.52 -29.18
N GLU A 269 -13.92 -34.81 -29.58
CA GLU A 269 -15.18 -35.47 -29.86
C GLU A 269 -15.80 -36.14 -28.61
N GLN A 270 -15.07 -36.21 -27.48
CA GLN A 270 -15.55 -36.92 -26.27
C GLN A 270 -16.19 -36.01 -25.21
N GLY A 271 -16.36 -34.72 -25.51
CA GLY A 271 -17.02 -33.75 -24.65
C GLY A 271 -16.09 -33.08 -23.64
N ILE A 272 -16.58 -31.97 -23.09
CA ILE A 272 -15.82 -31.04 -22.23
C ILE A 272 -15.87 -31.48 -20.77
N MET A 273 -14.75 -31.42 -20.07
CA MET A 273 -14.64 -31.68 -18.64
C MET A 273 -14.60 -30.36 -17.85
N VAL A 274 -15.74 -29.92 -17.34
CA VAL A 274 -15.84 -28.70 -16.55
C VAL A 274 -15.41 -28.96 -15.10
N ARG A 275 -14.29 -28.35 -14.65
CA ARG A 275 -13.72 -28.58 -13.32
C ARG A 275 -13.40 -27.31 -12.55
N TRP A 276 -13.66 -26.11 -13.09
CA TRP A 276 -13.21 -24.81 -12.52
C TRP A 276 -14.32 -23.96 -11.94
N LYS A 277 -15.59 -24.22 -12.27
CA LYS A 277 -16.71 -23.32 -11.89
C LYS A 277 -16.87 -23.11 -10.39
N SER A 278 -16.68 -24.15 -9.58
CA SER A 278 -16.85 -24.04 -8.12
C SER A 278 -15.79 -23.15 -7.48
N HIS A 279 -14.52 -23.36 -7.81
CA HIS A 279 -13.41 -22.54 -7.30
C HIS A 279 -13.43 -21.13 -7.88
N GLY A 280 -13.79 -20.98 -9.17
CA GLY A 280 -14.00 -19.67 -9.78
C GLY A 280 -15.07 -18.86 -9.05
N ASN A 281 -16.25 -19.44 -8.82
CA ASN A 281 -17.31 -18.79 -8.04
C ASN A 281 -16.85 -18.44 -6.62
N LEU A 282 -16.09 -19.32 -5.97
CA LEU A 282 -15.60 -19.09 -4.63
C LEU A 282 -14.55 -17.97 -4.59
N LEU A 283 -13.67 -17.88 -5.59
CA LEU A 283 -12.70 -16.78 -5.73
C LEU A 283 -13.39 -15.41 -5.76
N PHE A 284 -14.38 -15.25 -6.66
CA PHE A 284 -15.11 -13.99 -6.77
C PHE A 284 -15.94 -13.67 -5.52
N SER A 285 -16.54 -14.70 -4.92
CA SER A 285 -17.32 -14.57 -3.68
C SER A 285 -16.44 -14.15 -2.50
N ASN A 286 -15.26 -14.76 -2.36
CA ASN A 286 -14.27 -14.40 -1.33
C ASN A 286 -13.74 -12.97 -1.54
N TRP A 287 -13.39 -12.62 -2.76
CA TRP A 287 -12.95 -11.27 -3.10
C TRP A 287 -14.00 -10.22 -2.73
N LEU A 288 -15.24 -10.39 -3.19
CA LEU A 288 -16.33 -9.44 -2.86
C LEU A 288 -16.60 -9.35 -1.36
N ASN A 289 -16.51 -10.46 -0.64
CA ASN A 289 -16.84 -10.48 0.79
C ASN A 289 -15.70 -9.99 1.67
N TYR A 290 -14.47 -10.51 1.45
CA TYR A 290 -13.35 -10.28 2.37
C TYR A 290 -12.42 -9.14 1.94
N CYS A 291 -12.25 -8.90 0.64
CA CYS A 291 -11.35 -7.85 0.15
C CYS A 291 -12.10 -6.57 -0.26
N VAL A 292 -13.43 -6.64 -0.41
CA VAL A 292 -14.25 -5.49 -0.81
C VAL A 292 -15.22 -5.10 0.31
N TYR A 293 -16.25 -5.91 0.58
CA TYR A 293 -17.34 -5.52 1.47
C TYR A 293 -16.91 -5.28 2.92
N GLN A 294 -16.01 -6.12 3.46
CA GLN A 294 -15.56 -5.99 4.85
C GLN A 294 -14.53 -4.88 5.04
N GLU A 295 -13.83 -4.48 3.98
CA GLU A 295 -12.71 -3.57 4.05
C GLU A 295 -13.03 -2.16 3.51
N THR A 296 -14.03 -2.04 2.61
CA THR A 296 -14.40 -0.71 2.06
C THR A 296 -15.11 0.13 3.13
N PRO A 297 -14.74 1.40 3.32
CA PRO A 297 -15.46 2.32 4.21
C PRO A 297 -16.96 2.39 3.87
N PHE A 298 -17.80 2.52 4.90
CA PHE A 298 -19.26 2.67 4.69
C PHE A 298 -19.57 3.85 3.76
N ASP A 299 -18.87 4.97 3.93
CA ASP A 299 -18.87 6.08 2.99
C ASP A 299 -17.69 5.94 2.02
N ILE A 300 -17.98 5.57 0.78
CA ILE A 300 -16.97 5.33 -0.26
C ILE A 300 -16.16 6.61 -0.59
N ASP A 301 -16.69 7.79 -0.31
CA ASP A 301 -15.96 9.04 -0.53
C ASP A 301 -14.75 9.17 0.44
N ASN A 302 -14.70 8.34 1.48
CA ASN A 302 -13.58 8.24 2.40
C ASN A 302 -12.44 7.32 1.90
N ILE A 303 -12.51 6.74 0.70
CA ILE A 303 -11.34 6.10 0.08
C ILE A 303 -10.31 7.19 -0.23
N THR A 304 -9.21 7.18 0.51
CA THR A 304 -8.10 8.13 0.36
C THR A 304 -6.80 7.40 0.03
N LYS A 305 -5.84 8.12 -0.56
CA LYS A 305 -4.46 7.62 -0.67
C LYS A 305 -3.90 7.42 0.73
N LYS A 306 -3.08 6.38 0.90
CA LYS A 306 -2.33 6.16 2.13
C LYS A 306 -1.01 6.92 2.05
N VAL A 307 -0.94 8.08 2.68
CA VAL A 307 0.29 8.87 2.75
C VAL A 307 0.87 8.82 4.16
N VAL A 308 2.10 8.31 4.27
CA VAL A 308 2.88 8.44 5.50
C VAL A 308 3.67 9.73 5.44
N ALA A 309 3.43 10.65 6.36
CA ALA A 309 4.16 11.91 6.46
C ALA A 309 5.04 11.92 7.71
N LYS A 310 6.36 11.96 7.52
CA LYS A 310 7.33 12.04 8.62
C LYS A 310 7.87 13.46 8.74
N PHE A 311 7.91 13.98 9.95
CA PHE A 311 8.41 15.32 10.29
C PHE A 311 9.70 15.25 11.11
N GLY A 312 10.75 15.92 10.61
CA GLY A 312 12.06 15.99 11.26
C GLY A 312 12.08 16.91 12.49
N GLY A 313 13.15 16.84 13.28
CA GLY A 313 13.23 17.58 14.54
C GLY A 313 13.20 19.11 14.38
N THR A 314 13.74 19.66 13.31
CA THR A 314 13.65 21.10 12.99
C THR A 314 12.21 21.55 12.72
N SER A 315 11.39 20.64 12.19
CA SER A 315 9.95 20.86 11.96
C SER A 315 9.10 20.77 13.23
N LEU A 316 9.70 20.42 14.38
CA LEU A 316 9.04 20.22 15.67
C LEU A 316 9.77 20.96 16.79
N ALA A 317 10.57 21.99 16.45
CA ALA A 317 11.45 22.69 17.39
C ALA A 317 10.68 23.46 18.48
N ASP A 318 9.54 24.02 18.15
CA ASP A 318 8.67 24.84 19.00
C ASP A 318 7.21 24.82 18.52
N ALA A 319 6.32 25.47 19.25
CA ALA A 319 4.89 25.54 18.93
C ALA A 319 4.60 26.16 17.54
N SER A 320 5.39 27.12 17.08
CA SER A 320 5.23 27.70 15.73
C SER A 320 5.46 26.65 14.65
N GLN A 321 6.44 25.78 14.83
CA GLN A 321 6.71 24.69 13.91
C GLN A 321 5.62 23.60 13.99
N PHE A 322 5.10 23.26 15.19
CA PHE A 322 3.95 22.37 15.35
C PHE A 322 2.71 22.88 14.60
N ASN A 323 2.45 24.19 14.66
CA ASN A 323 1.36 24.81 13.90
C ASN A 323 1.52 24.61 12.38
N LYS A 324 2.73 24.86 11.83
CA LYS A 324 3.00 24.62 10.41
C LYS A 324 2.81 23.14 10.03
N VAL A 325 3.29 22.23 10.88
CA VAL A 325 3.12 20.79 10.67
C VAL A 325 1.63 20.43 10.64
N LYS A 326 0.84 20.95 11.56
CA LYS A 326 -0.62 20.78 11.57
C LYS A 326 -1.26 21.29 10.28
N ASP A 327 -0.90 22.50 9.84
CA ASP A 327 -1.43 23.09 8.61
C ASP A 327 -1.08 22.24 7.39
N ILE A 328 0.15 21.71 7.32
CA ILE A 328 0.58 20.79 6.27
C ILE A 328 -0.23 19.49 6.30
N ILE A 329 -0.40 18.88 7.47
CA ILE A 329 -1.16 17.62 7.61
C ILE A 329 -2.61 17.84 7.16
N LEU A 330 -3.26 18.88 7.66
CA LEU A 330 -4.66 19.16 7.37
C LEU A 330 -4.92 19.70 5.96
N SER A 331 -3.87 20.14 5.24
CA SER A 331 -4.00 20.63 3.86
C SER A 331 -4.31 19.52 2.83
N GLN A 332 -4.12 18.24 3.20
CA GLN A 332 -4.44 17.06 2.39
C GLN A 332 -5.00 15.96 3.29
N GLU A 333 -6.16 15.45 2.96
CA GLU A 333 -6.86 14.42 3.74
C GLU A 333 -6.12 13.07 3.76
N ASP A 334 -5.28 12.83 2.75
CA ASP A 334 -4.51 11.60 2.57
C ASP A 334 -3.39 11.42 3.62
N ARG A 335 -2.97 12.50 4.31
CA ARG A 335 -1.92 12.46 5.35
C ARG A 335 -2.47 11.94 6.67
N SER A 336 -2.76 10.66 6.71
CA SER A 336 -3.37 9.99 7.86
C SER A 336 -2.37 9.36 8.82
N TYR A 337 -1.16 9.04 8.35
CA TYR A 337 -0.14 8.32 9.13
C TYR A 337 1.07 9.22 9.36
N ILE A 338 1.20 9.72 10.59
CA ILE A 338 2.16 10.77 10.91
C ILE A 338 3.28 10.20 11.78
N VAL A 339 4.54 10.35 11.35
CA VAL A 339 5.72 9.98 12.12
C VAL A 339 6.47 11.25 12.55
N VAL A 340 6.76 11.38 13.83
CA VAL A 340 7.38 12.59 14.40
C VAL A 340 8.72 12.30 15.09
N SER A 341 9.65 13.25 14.98
CA SER A 341 10.93 13.26 15.70
C SER A 341 10.83 14.01 17.01
N ALA A 342 11.87 13.91 17.85
CA ALA A 342 12.05 14.80 19.00
C ALA A 342 12.27 16.24 18.54
N PRO A 343 11.95 17.27 19.38
CA PRO A 343 12.19 18.67 19.06
C PRO A 343 13.67 18.97 18.77
N GLY A 344 13.90 19.56 17.59
CA GLY A 344 15.22 20.01 17.15
C GLY A 344 15.66 21.33 17.80
N LYS A 345 16.62 22.02 17.20
CA LYS A 345 17.07 23.35 17.65
C LYS A 345 16.06 24.42 17.23
N ARG A 346 15.75 25.34 18.13
CA ARG A 346 14.92 26.55 17.88
C ARG A 346 15.69 27.66 17.18
N TYR A 347 17.02 27.78 17.50
CA TYR A 347 17.93 28.78 16.95
C TYR A 347 19.38 28.27 16.97
N ASP A 348 20.27 28.99 16.32
CA ASP A 348 21.70 28.68 16.36
C ASP A 348 22.23 28.75 17.79
N GLY A 349 22.86 27.69 18.29
CA GLY A 349 23.34 27.58 19.67
C GLY A 349 22.38 26.84 20.62
N ASP A 350 21.11 26.55 20.21
CA ASP A 350 20.19 25.73 20.99
C ASP A 350 20.61 24.26 20.99
N VAL A 351 20.12 23.48 21.95
CA VAL A 351 20.40 22.04 22.10
C VAL A 351 19.16 21.24 21.72
N LYS A 352 19.34 20.18 20.94
CA LYS A 352 18.25 19.24 20.60
C LYS A 352 17.82 18.45 21.84
N VAL A 353 16.54 18.14 21.95
CA VAL A 353 16.00 17.35 23.08
C VAL A 353 16.69 15.98 23.17
N THR A 354 16.95 15.31 22.04
CA THR A 354 17.67 14.02 22.03
C THR A 354 19.09 14.14 22.59
N ASP A 355 19.80 15.26 22.30
CA ASP A 355 21.14 15.52 22.86
C ASP A 355 21.08 15.81 24.37
N MET A 356 20.05 16.51 24.84
CA MET A 356 19.80 16.73 26.28
C MET A 356 19.54 15.43 27.03
N LEU A 357 18.70 14.55 26.45
CA LEU A 357 18.41 13.23 26.99
C LEU A 357 19.67 12.34 27.06
N GLY A 358 20.47 12.35 26.00
CA GLY A 358 21.77 11.65 25.96
C GLY A 358 22.74 12.19 27.01
N TYR A 359 22.78 13.49 27.22
CA TYR A 359 23.61 14.10 28.27
C TYR A 359 23.15 13.68 29.68
N ALA A 360 21.83 13.71 29.95
CA ALA A 360 21.27 13.23 31.20
C ALA A 360 21.59 11.75 31.50
N HIS A 361 21.61 10.90 30.47
CA HIS A 361 22.07 9.51 30.61
C HIS A 361 23.57 9.43 30.94
N ASN A 362 24.42 10.19 30.26
CA ASN A 362 25.88 10.18 30.52
C ASN A 362 26.21 10.60 31.95
N ILE A 363 25.50 11.57 32.50
CA ILE A 363 25.63 11.98 33.92
C ILE A 363 25.31 10.77 34.81
N GLN A 364 24.28 10.00 34.52
CA GLN A 364 23.91 8.80 35.28
C GLN A 364 24.99 7.70 35.21
N SER A 365 25.56 7.47 34.02
CA SER A 365 26.64 6.49 33.82
C SER A 365 27.89 6.82 34.61
N VAL A 366 28.28 8.10 34.61
CA VAL A 366 29.42 8.62 35.42
C VAL A 366 29.16 8.40 36.91
N LYS A 367 27.93 8.64 37.38
CA LYS A 367 27.52 8.46 38.76
C LYS A 367 27.68 6.99 39.21
N GLU A 368 27.30 6.03 38.36
CA GLU A 368 27.43 4.60 38.68
C GLU A 368 28.89 4.15 38.71
N THR A 369 29.69 4.56 37.75
CA THR A 369 31.14 4.27 37.73
C THR A 369 31.87 4.82 38.95
N VAL A 370 31.47 6.00 39.41
CA VAL A 370 32.05 6.66 40.56
C VAL A 370 31.66 5.98 41.89
N LYS A 371 30.43 5.40 41.99
CA LYS A 371 30.02 4.63 43.19
C LYS A 371 30.87 3.39 43.41
N GLU A 372 31.36 2.75 42.36
CA GLU A 372 32.21 1.57 42.45
C GLU A 372 33.65 1.90 42.93
N GLN A 373 34.12 3.11 42.70
CA GLN A 373 35.52 3.45 42.91
C GLN A 373 35.88 4.19 44.22
N ILE A 374 35.01 4.97 44.91
CA ILE A 374 35.49 5.73 46.09
C ILE A 374 34.39 6.26 47.05
N ARG A 375 34.62 6.10 48.34
CA ARG A 375 33.91 6.70 49.48
C ARG A 375 34.11 8.24 49.63
N GLU A 376 35.05 8.86 48.94
CA GLU A 376 35.38 10.29 49.03
C GLU A 376 34.58 11.22 48.09
N LEU A 377 33.70 10.70 47.23
CA LEU A 377 33.06 11.47 46.18
C LEU A 377 31.59 11.83 46.42
N GLN A 378 31.11 11.75 47.66
CA GLN A 378 29.73 12.15 48.02
C GLN A 378 29.37 13.58 47.58
N LYS A 379 30.30 14.52 47.61
CA LYS A 379 30.08 15.89 47.09
C LYS A 379 29.92 15.94 45.58
N LYS A 380 30.66 15.11 44.84
CA LYS A 380 30.60 15.07 43.37
C LYS A 380 29.31 14.35 42.91
N GLU A 381 28.90 13.31 43.63
CA GLU A 381 27.63 12.60 43.38
C GLU A 381 26.43 13.52 43.56
N PHE A 382 26.40 14.35 44.59
CA PHE A 382 25.35 15.34 44.85
C PHE A 382 25.31 16.40 43.72
N SER A 383 26.45 16.88 43.24
CA SER A 383 26.54 17.83 42.12
C SER A 383 26.01 17.23 40.82
N LEU A 384 26.38 15.98 40.48
CA LEU A 384 25.90 15.26 39.28
C LEU A 384 24.39 14.99 39.34
N THR A 385 23.86 14.64 40.54
CA THR A 385 22.40 14.45 40.70
C THR A 385 21.66 15.76 40.44
N LYS A 386 22.14 16.87 40.96
CA LYS A 386 21.55 18.19 40.74
C LYS A 386 21.60 18.59 39.27
N GLU A 387 22.68 18.27 38.58
CA GLU A 387 22.88 18.58 37.16
C GLU A 387 21.91 17.74 36.29
N LYS A 388 21.75 16.44 36.57
CA LYS A 388 20.74 15.58 35.90
C LYS A 388 19.32 16.14 36.09
N GLU A 389 18.96 16.53 37.32
CA GLU A 389 17.67 17.14 37.63
C GLU A 389 17.43 18.44 36.85
N GLN A 390 18.46 19.28 36.71
CA GLN A 390 18.36 20.51 35.92
C GLN A 390 18.10 20.25 34.44
N VAL A 391 18.76 19.24 33.85
CA VAL A 391 18.56 18.88 32.45
C VAL A 391 17.16 18.31 32.23
N ILE A 392 16.68 17.42 33.13
CA ILE A 392 15.33 16.86 33.02
C ILE A 392 14.28 17.98 33.17
N HIS A 393 14.48 18.90 34.09
CA HIS A 393 13.57 20.05 34.25
C HIS A 393 13.54 20.96 33.01
N GLN A 394 14.69 21.22 32.40
CA GLN A 394 14.72 21.95 31.11
C GLN A 394 13.98 21.25 29.98
N ILE A 395 14.02 19.93 29.94
CA ILE A 395 13.25 19.14 28.96
C ILE A 395 11.75 19.22 29.27
N GLU A 396 11.37 19.09 30.55
CA GLU A 396 9.99 19.22 31.02
C GLU A 396 9.45 20.61 30.66
N ASP A 397 10.15 21.68 31.05
CA ASP A 397 9.77 23.06 30.75
C ASP A 397 9.56 23.29 29.25
N ARG A 398 10.45 22.77 28.41
CA ARG A 398 10.36 22.94 26.96
C ARG A 398 9.09 22.29 26.37
N PHE A 399 8.71 21.12 26.83
CA PHE A 399 7.48 20.47 26.39
C PHE A 399 6.22 21.11 27.00
N GLU A 400 6.31 21.62 28.24
CA GLU A 400 5.22 22.39 28.86
C GLU A 400 4.99 23.73 28.11
N GLU A 401 6.05 24.46 27.72
CA GLU A 401 6.00 25.67 26.88
C GLU A 401 5.32 25.38 25.54
N ILE A 402 5.70 24.29 24.83
CA ILE A 402 5.05 23.88 23.59
C ILE A 402 3.54 23.62 23.83
N CYS A 403 3.18 22.90 24.89
CA CYS A 403 1.77 22.63 25.19
C CYS A 403 0.98 23.91 25.51
N GLU A 404 1.58 24.86 26.23
CA GLU A 404 0.93 26.12 26.58
C GLU A 404 0.68 26.99 25.36
N ASP A 405 1.69 27.14 24.52
CA ASP A 405 1.59 27.93 23.28
C ASP A 405 0.62 27.33 22.25
N LEU A 406 0.46 25.99 22.24
CA LEU A 406 -0.51 25.28 21.41
C LEU A 406 -1.93 25.21 22.03
N GLY A 407 -2.09 25.60 23.29
CA GLY A 407 -3.35 25.46 24.03
C GLY A 407 -3.72 24.02 24.34
N VAL A 408 -2.73 23.11 24.33
CA VAL A 408 -2.92 21.66 24.59
C VAL A 408 -2.83 21.40 26.10
N SER A 409 -3.75 20.58 26.62
CA SER A 409 -3.84 20.28 28.05
C SER A 409 -4.29 18.84 28.28
N GLY A 410 -4.48 18.46 29.52
CA GLY A 410 -5.02 17.12 29.85
C GLY A 410 -4.00 16.00 29.74
N LYS A 411 -4.15 15.07 28.77
CA LYS A 411 -3.27 13.90 28.59
C LYS A 411 -1.81 14.28 28.36
N PRO A 412 -1.46 15.20 27.42
CA PRO A 412 -0.05 15.56 27.17
C PRO A 412 0.67 16.11 28.40
N LYS A 413 0.06 17.01 29.17
CA LYS A 413 0.69 17.56 30.39
C LYS A 413 0.90 16.49 31.47
N ARG A 414 0.02 15.48 31.59
CA ARG A 414 0.24 14.35 32.50
C ARG A 414 1.39 13.45 32.03
N GLU A 415 1.47 13.20 30.72
CA GLU A 415 2.56 12.39 30.15
C GLU A 415 3.93 13.06 30.29
N ILE A 416 4.03 14.37 30.12
CA ILE A 416 5.28 15.10 30.34
C ILE A 416 5.79 14.86 31.78
N LYS A 417 4.94 15.01 32.78
CA LYS A 417 5.29 14.77 34.19
C LYS A 417 5.67 13.32 34.46
N SER A 418 4.88 12.37 33.93
CA SER A 418 5.14 10.94 34.05
C SER A 418 6.49 10.57 33.46
N VAL A 419 6.79 11.05 32.25
CA VAL A 419 8.06 10.81 31.58
C VAL A 419 9.23 11.47 32.35
N ALA A 420 9.08 12.68 32.87
CA ALA A 420 10.09 13.32 33.68
C ALA A 420 10.42 12.50 34.94
N GLU A 421 9.41 11.93 35.63
CA GLU A 421 9.60 11.00 36.75
C GLU A 421 10.34 9.73 36.33
N GLN A 422 9.95 9.14 35.21
CA GLN A 422 10.62 7.96 34.67
C GLN A 422 12.08 8.23 34.30
N LEU A 423 12.40 9.38 33.68
CA LEU A 423 13.76 9.80 33.33
C LEU A 423 14.66 9.96 34.57
N ARG A 424 14.11 10.44 35.70
CA ARG A 424 14.84 10.55 36.97
C ARG A 424 15.33 9.18 37.46
N ALA A 425 14.49 8.14 37.29
CA ALA A 425 14.77 6.78 37.71
C ALA A 425 15.52 5.94 36.67
N ALA A 426 15.42 6.31 35.40
CA ALA A 426 15.92 5.51 34.28
C ALA A 426 17.44 5.42 34.24
N LYS A 427 17.92 4.21 33.83
CA LYS A 427 19.33 3.88 33.59
C LYS A 427 19.58 3.46 32.14
N ASP A 428 18.54 2.99 31.49
CA ASP A 428 18.63 2.55 30.10
C ASP A 428 18.73 3.73 29.15
N ARG A 429 19.73 3.70 28.27
CA ARG A 429 20.02 4.78 27.34
C ARG A 429 18.94 4.91 26.27
N ASP A 430 18.56 3.78 25.67
CA ASP A 430 17.63 3.75 24.56
C ASP A 430 16.25 4.22 25.02
N PHE A 431 15.83 3.81 26.22
CA PHE A 431 14.63 4.35 26.84
C PHE A 431 14.71 5.85 27.02
N MET A 432 15.82 6.38 27.60
CA MET A 432 15.92 7.81 27.87
C MET A 432 15.87 8.63 26.59
N ILE A 433 16.71 8.30 25.58
CA ILE A 433 16.81 9.12 24.36
C ILE A 433 15.58 9.04 23.46
N SER A 434 14.74 8.01 23.60
CA SER A 434 13.48 7.85 22.84
C SER A 434 12.32 8.72 23.36
N ARG A 435 12.42 9.25 24.57
CA ARG A 435 11.28 9.97 25.20
C ARG A 435 10.98 11.31 24.56
N GLY A 436 11.92 11.87 23.80
CA GLY A 436 11.68 13.09 23.01
C GLY A 436 10.66 12.89 21.91
N GLU A 437 10.82 11.82 21.12
CA GLU A 437 9.90 11.41 20.07
C GLU A 437 8.54 10.99 20.66
N TYR A 438 8.56 10.25 21.76
CA TYR A 438 7.35 9.84 22.48
C TYR A 438 6.48 11.06 22.85
N LEU A 439 7.07 12.05 23.54
CA LEU A 439 6.34 13.25 23.96
C LEU A 439 5.88 14.10 22.76
N SER A 440 6.71 14.24 21.72
CA SER A 440 6.29 14.92 20.49
C SER A 440 5.06 14.26 19.87
N ALA A 441 5.03 12.93 19.83
CA ALA A 441 3.90 12.19 19.25
C ALA A 441 2.63 12.30 20.10
N VAL A 442 2.74 12.23 21.42
CA VAL A 442 1.59 12.42 22.32
C VAL A 442 0.99 13.83 22.17
N ILE A 443 1.84 14.87 22.09
CA ILE A 443 1.38 16.24 21.91
C ILE A 443 0.74 16.43 20.53
N MET A 444 1.39 15.94 19.47
CA MET A 444 0.89 16.08 18.10
C MET A 444 -0.43 15.33 17.90
N ALA A 445 -0.58 14.13 18.49
CA ALA A 445 -1.80 13.35 18.41
C ALA A 445 -2.98 14.10 19.06
N ASP A 446 -2.79 14.62 20.28
CA ASP A 446 -3.81 15.41 20.97
C ASP A 446 -4.14 16.70 20.21
N TYR A 447 -3.11 17.36 19.64
CA TYR A 447 -3.26 18.62 18.90
C TYR A 447 -3.99 18.45 17.56
N LEU A 448 -3.85 17.31 16.90
CA LEU A 448 -4.56 16.95 15.65
C LEU A 448 -5.93 16.32 15.92
N GLY A 449 -6.15 15.74 17.09
CA GLY A 449 -7.29 14.86 17.35
C GLY A 449 -7.12 13.48 16.70
N TYR A 450 -5.89 13.03 16.49
CA TYR A 450 -5.52 11.74 15.93
C TYR A 450 -5.21 10.74 17.05
N ASP A 451 -5.27 9.45 16.74
CA ASP A 451 -4.87 8.41 17.68
C ASP A 451 -3.35 8.36 17.84
N PHE A 452 -2.91 8.04 19.05
CA PHE A 452 -1.49 7.81 19.36
C PHE A 452 -1.22 6.30 19.39
N ILE A 453 -0.24 5.84 18.61
CA ILE A 453 0.26 4.46 18.68
C ILE A 453 1.76 4.51 18.96
N ASP A 454 2.18 3.84 20.06
CA ASP A 454 3.61 3.75 20.41
C ASP A 454 4.34 2.86 19.38
N SER A 455 5.47 3.34 18.86
CA SER A 455 6.30 2.56 17.92
C SER A 455 6.86 1.28 18.54
N ALA A 456 7.00 1.20 19.86
CA ALA A 456 7.35 -0.03 20.57
C ALA A 456 6.28 -1.15 20.43
N ASP A 457 5.07 -0.79 20.07
CA ASP A 457 3.97 -1.71 19.78
C ASP A 457 3.92 -2.17 18.32
N LEU A 458 4.66 -1.51 17.44
CA LEU A 458 4.63 -1.72 15.99
C LEU A 458 5.94 -2.29 15.43
N ILE A 459 7.08 -1.85 15.99
CA ILE A 459 8.42 -2.14 15.46
C ILE A 459 9.16 -3.04 16.44
N PHE A 460 9.70 -4.15 15.94
CA PHE A 460 10.35 -5.16 16.75
C PHE A 460 11.77 -5.44 16.25
N PHE A 461 12.66 -5.69 17.19
CA PHE A 461 14.04 -6.10 16.91
C PHE A 461 14.27 -7.53 17.39
N ASP A 462 15.07 -8.27 16.63
CA ASP A 462 15.49 -9.64 16.95
C ASP A 462 16.58 -9.68 18.06
N GLU A 463 17.07 -10.88 18.38
CA GLU A 463 18.13 -11.09 19.37
C GLU A 463 19.45 -10.41 19.02
N ASP A 464 19.74 -10.25 17.71
CA ASP A 464 20.93 -9.55 17.21
C ASP A 464 20.76 -8.02 17.17
N GLY A 465 19.57 -7.50 17.50
CA GLY A 465 19.22 -6.08 17.45
C GLY A 465 18.95 -5.57 16.02
N LYS A 466 18.66 -6.47 15.08
CA LYS A 466 18.19 -6.13 13.73
C LYS A 466 16.67 -6.05 13.71
N LEU A 467 16.12 -5.37 12.72
CA LEU A 467 14.68 -5.31 12.51
C LEU A 467 14.12 -6.71 12.25
N ASP A 468 13.17 -7.15 13.05
CA ASP A 468 12.34 -8.32 12.79
C ASP A 468 11.22 -7.89 11.82
N GLU A 469 11.50 -8.01 10.52
CA GLU A 469 10.62 -7.54 9.45
C GLU A 469 9.27 -8.28 9.49
N GLU A 470 9.26 -9.59 9.68
CA GLU A 470 8.03 -10.42 9.68
C GLU A 470 7.07 -9.99 10.80
N LYS A 471 7.57 -9.96 12.02
CA LYS A 471 6.77 -9.55 13.18
C LYS A 471 6.33 -8.08 13.07
N THR A 472 7.24 -7.19 12.67
CA THR A 472 6.97 -5.76 12.53
C THR A 472 5.84 -5.51 11.54
N TYR A 473 5.92 -6.03 10.32
CA TYR A 473 4.90 -5.80 9.31
C TYR A 473 3.58 -6.50 9.64
N SER A 474 3.61 -7.67 10.30
CA SER A 474 2.41 -8.33 10.80
C SER A 474 1.69 -7.47 11.85
N GLU A 475 2.43 -6.90 12.81
CA GLU A 475 1.82 -6.07 13.87
C GLU A 475 1.32 -4.72 13.34
N ILE A 476 2.02 -4.10 12.38
CA ILE A 476 1.56 -2.86 11.73
C ILE A 476 0.21 -3.11 11.04
N ARG A 477 0.11 -4.14 10.20
CA ARG A 477 -1.16 -4.49 9.52
C ARG A 477 -2.29 -4.85 10.47
N ARG A 478 -1.97 -5.45 11.62
CA ARG A 478 -2.96 -5.83 12.63
C ARG A 478 -3.49 -4.64 13.41
N LYS A 479 -2.63 -3.63 13.66
CA LYS A 479 -2.94 -2.51 14.59
C LYS A 479 -3.33 -1.22 13.89
N ILE A 480 -3.02 -1.09 12.60
CA ILE A 480 -3.33 0.12 11.81
C ILE A 480 -4.29 -0.27 10.67
N SER A 481 -5.49 0.27 10.73
CA SER A 481 -6.50 0.12 9.68
C SER A 481 -6.40 1.23 8.63
N PRO A 482 -6.90 1.02 7.40
CA PRO A 482 -6.85 2.03 6.33
C PRO A 482 -7.53 3.37 6.67
N GLU A 483 -8.49 3.36 7.59
CA GLU A 483 -9.29 4.54 7.98
C GLU A 483 -8.67 5.30 9.16
N ASP A 484 -7.64 4.73 9.79
CA ASP A 484 -7.05 5.31 10.99
C ASP A 484 -6.27 6.59 10.66
N LYS A 485 -6.39 7.57 11.54
CA LYS A 485 -5.54 8.76 11.58
C LYS A 485 -4.66 8.69 12.81
N VAL A 486 -3.38 8.39 12.61
CA VAL A 486 -2.47 8.06 13.71
C VAL A 486 -1.21 8.91 13.74
N VAL A 487 -0.71 9.16 14.95
CA VAL A 487 0.62 9.74 15.18
C VAL A 487 1.48 8.70 15.89
N ILE A 488 2.66 8.46 15.33
CA ILE A 488 3.61 7.43 15.75
C ILE A 488 4.93 8.11 16.09
N PRO A 489 5.53 7.86 17.26
CA PRO A 489 6.86 8.36 17.57
C PRO A 489 7.91 7.68 16.68
N GLY A 490 8.83 8.44 16.12
CA GLY A 490 9.94 7.90 15.36
C GLY A 490 11.05 7.32 16.22
N PHE A 491 12.13 6.78 15.58
CA PHE A 491 13.42 6.50 16.17
C PHE A 491 13.58 5.20 16.96
N TYR A 492 12.54 4.54 17.47
CA TYR A 492 12.67 3.36 18.34
C TYR A 492 11.59 2.31 18.08
N GLY A 493 11.77 1.16 18.68
CA GLY A 493 10.82 0.05 18.76
C GLY A 493 11.06 -0.80 20.01
N SER A 494 10.56 -2.02 20.02
CA SER A 494 10.70 -3.00 21.10
C SER A 494 11.81 -3.99 20.78
N GLY A 495 12.76 -4.14 21.68
CA GLY A 495 13.77 -5.19 21.62
C GLY A 495 13.20 -6.58 21.89
N HIS A 496 14.02 -7.61 21.72
CA HIS A 496 13.61 -9.02 21.86
C HIS A 496 13.00 -9.36 23.22
N ARG A 497 13.39 -8.68 24.30
CA ARG A 497 12.88 -8.89 25.67
C ARG A 497 11.81 -7.89 26.07
N GLY A 498 11.33 -7.05 25.15
CA GLY A 498 10.37 -6.00 25.39
C GLY A 498 10.96 -4.68 25.90
N GLU A 499 12.29 -4.55 25.99
CA GLU A 499 12.97 -3.28 26.29
C GLU A 499 12.87 -2.31 25.10
N ILE A 500 13.00 -1.02 25.37
CA ILE A 500 13.10 -0.03 24.28
C ILE A 500 14.45 -0.18 23.56
N LYS A 501 14.40 -0.21 22.25
CA LYS A 501 15.56 -0.26 21.37
C LYS A 501 15.51 0.88 20.36
N THR A 502 16.58 1.65 20.25
CA THR A 502 16.65 2.77 19.30
C THR A 502 17.43 2.38 18.04
N PHE A 503 17.07 2.98 16.89
CA PHE A 503 17.92 2.94 15.70
C PHE A 503 19.18 3.81 15.92
N GLU A 504 20.29 3.47 15.25
CA GLU A 504 21.56 4.17 15.49
C GLU A 504 21.52 5.62 14.98
N ARG A 505 21.12 5.85 13.72
CA ARG A 505 20.99 7.16 13.08
C ARG A 505 19.83 7.18 12.09
N GLY A 506 19.25 8.37 11.85
CA GLY A 506 18.13 8.51 10.91
C GLY A 506 16.88 7.74 11.33
N GLY A 507 16.75 7.40 12.61
CA GLY A 507 15.74 6.46 13.09
C GLY A 507 14.30 6.87 12.81
N SER A 508 13.98 8.17 12.82
CA SER A 508 12.63 8.63 12.46
C SER A 508 12.36 8.48 10.97
N ASP A 509 13.38 8.62 10.09
CA ASP A 509 13.26 8.34 8.66
C ASP A 509 13.03 6.85 8.42
N ILE A 510 13.79 6.01 9.16
CA ILE A 510 13.64 4.54 9.12
C ILE A 510 12.24 4.13 9.60
N THR A 511 11.77 4.70 10.72
CA THR A 511 10.41 4.46 11.23
C THR A 511 9.35 4.80 10.18
N GLY A 512 9.42 6.01 9.58
CA GLY A 512 8.47 6.41 8.54
C GLY A 512 8.46 5.46 7.35
N SER A 513 9.63 5.01 6.92
CA SER A 513 9.82 4.06 5.83
C SER A 513 9.25 2.66 6.17
N ILE A 514 9.46 2.18 7.40
CA ILE A 514 8.90 0.90 7.89
C ILE A 514 7.38 0.98 7.95
N ILE A 515 6.82 2.06 8.51
CA ILE A 515 5.36 2.25 8.56
C ILE A 515 4.79 2.32 7.15
N ALA A 516 5.42 3.05 6.22
CA ALA A 516 4.97 3.14 4.84
C ALA A 516 4.91 1.76 4.17
N ASN A 517 5.93 0.92 4.33
CA ASN A 517 5.93 -0.45 3.83
C ASN A 517 4.83 -1.29 4.53
N GLY A 518 4.75 -1.22 5.85
CA GLY A 518 3.82 -2.04 6.63
C GLY A 518 2.35 -1.84 6.30
N ILE A 519 1.94 -0.60 5.93
CA ILE A 519 0.56 -0.27 5.51
C ILE A 519 0.37 -0.28 3.99
N SER A 520 1.41 -0.63 3.22
CA SER A 520 1.41 -0.52 1.74
C SER A 520 1.01 0.89 1.29
N ALA A 521 1.76 1.90 1.73
CA ALA A 521 1.45 3.30 1.46
C ALA A 521 1.61 3.64 -0.05
N ASP A 522 0.79 4.55 -0.54
CA ASP A 522 0.90 5.06 -1.92
C ASP A 522 2.01 6.11 -2.07
N MET A 523 2.43 6.72 -0.93
CA MET A 523 3.49 7.73 -0.89
C MET A 523 4.10 7.81 0.52
N TYR A 524 5.43 7.98 0.59
CA TYR A 524 6.14 8.38 1.80
C TYR A 524 6.68 9.80 1.66
N GLU A 525 6.13 10.74 2.42
CA GLU A 525 6.61 12.13 2.48
C GLU A 525 7.60 12.32 3.63
N ASN A 526 8.82 12.74 3.32
CA ASN A 526 9.82 13.14 4.33
C ASN A 526 9.93 14.67 4.39
N TRP A 527 9.30 15.25 5.40
CA TRP A 527 9.31 16.68 5.67
C TRP A 527 10.51 17.09 6.52
N THR A 528 11.32 17.99 5.98
CA THR A 528 12.58 18.47 6.56
C THR A 528 12.72 20.00 6.36
N ASP A 529 13.91 20.57 6.56
CA ASP A 529 14.21 21.99 6.36
C ASP A 529 14.79 22.31 4.97
N VAL A 530 14.85 21.35 4.06
CA VAL A 530 15.32 21.53 2.68
C VAL A 530 14.24 21.17 1.66
N SER A 531 14.22 21.88 0.52
CA SER A 531 13.20 21.71 -0.54
C SER A 531 13.50 20.56 -1.50
N GLY A 532 14.00 19.43 -1.00
CA GLY A 532 14.37 18.25 -1.79
C GLY A 532 15.87 18.06 -1.92
N VAL A 533 16.29 17.19 -2.83
CA VAL A 533 17.70 16.95 -3.17
C VAL A 533 18.16 18.02 -4.14
N MET A 534 19.27 18.65 -3.85
CA MET A 534 19.82 19.74 -4.67
C MET A 534 21.00 19.26 -5.52
N THR A 535 21.21 19.92 -6.66
CA THR A 535 22.33 19.63 -7.58
C THR A 535 23.70 19.89 -6.97
N ALA A 536 23.77 20.75 -5.93
CA ALA A 536 24.97 21.05 -5.17
C ALA A 536 24.58 21.58 -3.75
N ASP A 537 25.55 21.67 -2.84
CA ASP A 537 25.34 22.27 -1.53
C ASP A 537 25.01 23.79 -1.69
N PRO A 538 23.79 24.25 -1.34
CA PRO A 538 23.38 25.64 -1.52
C PRO A 538 24.20 26.65 -0.68
N LYS A 539 24.89 26.17 0.35
CA LYS A 539 25.82 27.02 1.15
C LYS A 539 27.12 27.29 0.40
N LYS A 540 27.49 26.42 -0.54
CA LYS A 540 28.70 26.53 -1.36
C LYS A 540 28.43 27.07 -2.75
N GLN A 541 27.25 26.78 -3.31
CA GLN A 541 26.88 27.13 -4.68
C GLN A 541 25.48 27.76 -4.69
N LYS A 542 25.39 29.07 -4.97
CA LYS A 542 24.14 29.85 -4.86
C LYS A 542 23.11 29.55 -5.94
N ASP A 543 23.52 28.95 -7.04
CA ASP A 543 22.71 28.54 -8.19
C ASP A 543 22.34 27.04 -8.18
N ALA A 544 22.49 26.38 -7.02
CA ALA A 544 22.02 25.02 -6.83
C ALA A 544 20.49 24.94 -7.02
N MET A 545 20.02 24.01 -7.86
CA MET A 545 18.60 23.77 -8.15
C MET A 545 18.13 22.47 -7.50
N THR A 546 16.85 22.42 -7.16
CA THR A 546 16.21 21.17 -6.71
C THR A 546 16.09 20.20 -7.89
N ILE A 547 16.37 18.93 -7.65
CA ILE A 547 16.18 17.84 -8.61
C ILE A 547 14.74 17.38 -8.48
N ASP A 548 13.96 17.44 -9.55
CA ASP A 548 12.52 17.13 -9.51
C ASP A 548 12.27 15.64 -9.23
N SER A 549 13.07 14.75 -9.83
CA SER A 549 12.94 13.31 -9.64
C SER A 549 14.26 12.57 -9.78
N MET A 550 14.38 11.43 -9.09
CA MET A 550 15.53 10.53 -9.18
C MET A 550 15.12 9.10 -8.82
N THR A 551 16.04 8.15 -9.07
CA THR A 551 15.86 6.77 -8.64
C THR A 551 16.40 6.52 -7.22
N TYR A 552 15.97 5.43 -6.58
CA TYR A 552 16.52 4.98 -5.29
C TYR A 552 18.04 4.77 -5.37
N THR A 553 18.55 4.22 -6.49
CA THR A 553 19.99 4.01 -6.69
C THR A 553 20.75 5.33 -6.73
N GLN A 554 20.22 6.33 -7.45
CA GLN A 554 20.84 7.66 -7.51
C GLN A 554 20.84 8.34 -6.13
N LEU A 555 19.75 8.22 -5.35
CA LEU A 555 19.70 8.76 -3.99
C LEU A 555 20.74 8.08 -3.08
N LEU A 556 20.86 6.73 -3.16
CA LEU A 556 21.86 5.97 -2.40
C LEU A 556 23.29 6.39 -2.75
N ASP A 557 23.59 6.65 -4.02
CA ASP A 557 24.91 7.08 -4.45
C ASP A 557 25.24 8.49 -3.95
N ILE A 558 24.29 9.41 -3.99
CA ILE A 558 24.46 10.78 -3.47
C ILE A 558 24.68 10.77 -1.95
N THR A 559 23.92 9.95 -1.22
CA THR A 559 24.05 9.85 0.25
C THR A 559 25.36 9.18 0.67
N LYS A 560 25.84 8.16 -0.05
CA LYS A 560 27.17 7.57 0.18
C LYS A 560 28.31 8.54 -0.07
N ASN A 561 28.13 9.49 -0.98
CA ASN A 561 29.09 10.54 -1.30
C ASN A 561 29.01 11.77 -0.35
N GLY A 562 28.25 11.67 0.75
CA GLY A 562 28.26 12.63 1.86
C GLY A 562 27.15 13.68 1.87
N ALA A 563 26.14 13.58 0.98
CA ALA A 563 24.96 14.42 1.08
C ALA A 563 24.09 13.98 2.28
N GLN A 564 23.82 14.90 3.21
CA GLN A 564 23.04 14.64 4.41
C GLN A 564 21.54 14.93 4.21
N VAL A 565 20.96 14.46 3.11
CA VAL A 565 19.55 14.74 2.78
C VAL A 565 18.62 13.65 3.31
N TYR A 566 19.10 12.40 3.32
CA TYR A 566 18.30 11.24 3.71
C TYR A 566 19.19 10.11 4.23
N HIS A 567 18.70 9.29 5.18
CA HIS A 567 19.50 8.18 5.70
C HIS A 567 19.43 6.96 4.79
N PRO A 568 20.57 6.34 4.38
CA PRO A 568 20.56 5.20 3.45
C PRO A 568 19.68 4.02 3.89
N ASP A 569 19.67 3.70 5.20
CA ASP A 569 18.89 2.59 5.73
C ASP A 569 17.38 2.83 5.69
N ALA A 570 16.94 4.10 5.60
CA ALA A 570 15.53 4.43 5.43
C ALA A 570 15.04 4.25 3.99
N ILE A 571 15.93 4.06 3.01
CA ILE A 571 15.55 3.82 1.61
C ILE A 571 15.08 2.36 1.44
N ARG A 572 15.73 1.43 2.13
CA ARG A 572 15.52 -0.01 1.92
C ARG A 572 14.06 -0.46 2.10
N PRO A 573 13.33 -0.12 3.18
CA PRO A 573 11.94 -0.57 3.34
C PRO A 573 11.02 -0.12 2.22
N VAL A 574 11.06 1.17 1.82
CA VAL A 574 10.20 1.71 0.76
C VAL A 574 10.63 1.27 -0.64
N ALA A 575 11.94 1.10 -0.89
CA ALA A 575 12.43 0.62 -2.17
C ALA A 575 12.05 -0.84 -2.45
N LYS A 576 12.00 -1.69 -1.41
CA LYS A 576 11.53 -3.08 -1.53
C LYS A 576 10.05 -3.18 -1.94
N ALA A 577 9.23 -2.25 -1.48
CA ALA A 577 7.80 -2.17 -1.76
C ALA A 577 7.47 -1.22 -2.93
N ASP A 578 8.49 -0.63 -3.56
CA ASP A 578 8.40 0.38 -4.62
C ASP A 578 7.50 1.58 -4.28
N ILE A 579 7.54 2.01 -3.00
CA ILE A 579 6.76 3.14 -2.50
C ILE A 579 7.51 4.44 -2.79
N PRO A 580 6.97 5.37 -3.58
CA PRO A 580 7.64 6.63 -3.87
C PRO A 580 7.94 7.44 -2.60
N ILE A 581 9.13 8.05 -2.54
CA ILE A 581 9.49 9.01 -1.49
C ILE A 581 9.36 10.41 -2.05
N ASN A 582 8.77 11.36 -1.30
CA ASN A 582 8.83 12.78 -1.61
C ASN A 582 9.55 13.54 -0.48
N ILE A 583 10.70 14.14 -0.77
CA ILE A 583 11.44 14.98 0.19
C ILE A 583 10.95 16.40 0.06
N LYS A 584 10.34 16.95 1.13
CA LYS A 584 9.66 18.25 1.14
C LYS A 584 10.15 19.16 2.25
N ASN A 585 9.93 20.47 2.07
CA ASN A 585 10.33 21.51 3.03
C ASN A 585 9.15 21.97 3.89
N THR A 586 9.24 21.78 5.21
CA THR A 586 8.23 22.23 6.18
C THR A 586 8.07 23.77 6.19
N ASN A 587 9.14 24.51 5.88
CA ASN A 587 9.10 25.98 5.84
C ASN A 587 8.68 26.55 4.47
N LYS A 588 8.57 25.68 3.44
CA LYS A 588 8.11 26.01 2.08
C LYS A 588 7.26 24.85 1.55
N PRO A 589 6.08 24.63 2.12
CA PRO A 589 5.23 23.49 1.78
C PRO A 589 4.71 23.50 0.34
N GLU A 590 4.72 24.68 -0.31
CA GLU A 590 4.38 24.89 -1.71
C GLU A 590 5.41 24.32 -2.69
N ASP A 591 6.67 24.13 -2.26
CA ASP A 591 7.72 23.53 -3.09
C ASP A 591 7.36 22.05 -3.39
N THR A 592 7.51 21.63 -4.64
CA THR A 592 7.18 20.26 -5.07
C THR A 592 8.07 19.20 -4.41
N GLY A 593 9.31 19.59 -4.04
CA GLY A 593 10.30 18.68 -3.47
C GLY A 593 10.96 17.80 -4.52
N THR A 594 11.52 16.66 -4.09
CA THR A 594 12.13 15.65 -4.96
C THR A 594 11.39 14.33 -4.83
N ILE A 595 10.89 13.81 -5.94
CA ILE A 595 10.26 12.48 -6.01
C ILE A 595 11.32 11.42 -6.28
N ILE A 596 11.40 10.40 -5.43
CA ILE A 596 12.29 9.24 -5.57
C ILE A 596 11.43 8.00 -5.78
N LYS A 597 11.73 7.24 -6.83
CA LYS A 597 10.98 6.02 -7.21
C LYS A 597 11.89 5.00 -7.87
N GLY A 598 11.38 3.80 -8.15
CA GLY A 598 12.09 2.78 -8.92
C GLY A 598 12.56 3.33 -10.27
N GLY A 599 13.70 2.87 -10.75
CA GLY A 599 14.15 3.16 -12.12
C GLY A 599 13.43 2.24 -13.09
N ASN A 600 12.95 2.79 -14.19
CA ASN A 600 12.47 2.01 -15.34
C ASN A 600 13.60 1.19 -15.93
#